data_72083a1632fbe31df6a732c05949fabd
#
_entry.id   72083a1632fbe31df6a732c05949fabd
#
_cell.length_a   1.000
_cell.length_b   1.000
_cell.length_c   1.000
_cell.angle_alpha   90.00
_cell.angle_beta   90.00
_cell.angle_gamma   90.00
#
_symmetry.space_group_name_H-M   'P 1'
#
loop_
_entity.id
_entity.type
_entity.pdbx_description
1 polymer ?
#
loop_
_entity_poly.entity_id
_entity_poly.type
_entity_poly.pdbx_seq_one_letter_code
_entity_poly.pdbx_strand_id
1 'polypeptide(L)'
;MKSYLVGGAVRDALLGWPVKDRDWVVVGADPAAMRAAGYQAVGRDFPVFLHPETHEEYALARTERKTAPGYHGFAFHASPDVTLEQDLARRDLTINAMAQDASGQIIDPYGGQRDLAARVLRHVSPAFAEDPVRILRLARFAARFEGFTVAPETLALMRAMVAAGEVDALVAERVWQEFAKGLMEAQPARMIEVLRDCGALARLAPELEALFGVPQPPAHHPEVDTGIHVLMVLQQCARQQAPLTVRYASLCHDLGKGLTPADVLPRHIGHESRSLPLVRRLSERWRVPSDCRELAELVAREHTHVHQSESFSPEARLRLMERCDAWRRPERFEQMLWACECDARGRLGLEDRPYPQRERLLQDLRAVQAVDLAAVSAQALAEGRKGPEIGRAVQRARLAALGE
;
A
#
# COMPACT_ATOMS: atom_id res chain seq x y z
N MET A 1 -25.15 6.81 -31.42
CA MET A 1 -24.14 6.17 -30.55
C MET A 1 -22.75 6.66 -30.96
N LYS A 2 -22.01 7.28 -30.03
CA LYS A 2 -20.62 7.71 -30.23
C LYS A 2 -19.79 7.19 -29.07
N SER A 3 -18.60 6.67 -29.37
CA SER A 3 -17.68 6.12 -28.37
C SER A 3 -16.46 7.01 -28.20
N TYR A 4 -15.99 7.19 -26.99
CA TYR A 4 -14.84 8.01 -26.65
C TYR A 4 -13.92 7.22 -25.72
N LEU A 5 -12.62 7.20 -26.02
CA LEU A 5 -11.62 6.74 -25.07
C LEU A 5 -11.51 7.75 -23.93
N VAL A 6 -11.46 7.30 -22.67
CA VAL A 6 -11.55 8.24 -21.52
C VAL A 6 -10.57 7.91 -20.41
N GLY A 7 -10.38 8.87 -19.52
CA GLY A 7 -9.75 8.65 -18.21
C GLY A 7 -8.26 8.37 -18.27
N GLY A 8 -7.85 7.29 -17.60
CA GLY A 8 -6.44 6.91 -17.47
C GLY A 8 -5.72 6.69 -18.78
N ALA A 9 -6.39 6.11 -19.78
CA ALA A 9 -5.81 5.86 -21.09
C ALA A 9 -5.41 7.16 -21.81
N VAL A 10 -6.28 8.18 -21.80
CA VAL A 10 -6.00 9.48 -22.41
C VAL A 10 -4.87 10.20 -21.66
N ARG A 11 -4.94 10.22 -20.33
CA ARG A 11 -3.89 10.82 -19.48
C ARG A 11 -2.53 10.16 -19.71
N ASP A 12 -2.45 8.83 -19.65
CA ASP A 12 -1.18 8.10 -19.75
C ASP A 12 -0.59 8.27 -21.17
N ALA A 13 -1.42 8.29 -22.22
CA ALA A 13 -0.98 8.61 -23.58
C ALA A 13 -0.38 10.02 -23.70
N LEU A 14 -1.02 11.04 -23.08
CA LEU A 14 -0.51 12.41 -23.05
C LEU A 14 0.80 12.55 -22.27
N LEU A 15 1.04 11.68 -21.27
CA LEU A 15 2.31 11.59 -20.55
C LEU A 15 3.40 10.80 -21.30
N GLY A 16 3.07 10.18 -22.43
CA GLY A 16 3.97 9.28 -23.15
C GLY A 16 4.20 7.95 -22.44
N TRP A 17 3.28 7.57 -21.54
CA TRP A 17 3.34 6.31 -20.79
C TRP A 17 2.60 5.20 -21.52
N PRO A 18 2.98 3.92 -21.30
CA PRO A 18 2.25 2.79 -21.86
C PRO A 18 0.81 2.76 -21.36
N VAL A 19 -0.14 2.74 -22.29
CA VAL A 19 -1.57 2.56 -21.98
C VAL A 19 -1.82 1.08 -21.76
N LYS A 20 -2.18 0.71 -20.53
CA LYS A 20 -2.44 -0.69 -20.15
C LYS A 20 -3.91 -1.07 -20.34
N ASP A 21 -4.80 -0.21 -19.84
CA ASP A 21 -6.25 -0.45 -19.85
C ASP A 21 -6.93 0.67 -20.64
N ARG A 22 -7.92 0.30 -21.46
CA ARG A 22 -8.69 1.24 -22.28
C ARG A 22 -10.14 1.21 -21.86
N ASP A 23 -10.56 2.31 -21.24
CA ASP A 23 -11.95 2.53 -20.86
C ASP A 23 -12.66 3.40 -21.90
N TRP A 24 -13.82 2.96 -22.32
CA TRP A 24 -14.63 3.70 -23.31
C TRP A 24 -15.93 4.19 -22.69
N VAL A 25 -16.34 5.42 -23.06
CA VAL A 25 -17.67 5.95 -22.75
C VAL A 25 -18.50 6.03 -24.03
N VAL A 26 -19.72 5.54 -23.95
CA VAL A 26 -20.68 5.59 -25.06
C VAL A 26 -21.77 6.61 -24.76
N VAL A 27 -21.95 7.59 -25.65
CA VAL A 27 -22.95 8.65 -25.59
C VAL A 27 -24.02 8.39 -26.64
N GLY A 28 -25.29 8.69 -26.32
CA GLY A 28 -26.41 8.52 -27.23
C GLY A 28 -26.84 7.07 -27.46
N ALA A 29 -26.68 6.25 -26.43
CA ALA A 29 -27.11 4.84 -26.44
C ALA A 29 -27.74 4.46 -25.10
N ASP A 30 -28.54 3.41 -25.13
CA ASP A 30 -29.08 2.71 -23.98
C ASP A 30 -28.63 1.23 -23.95
N PRO A 31 -28.91 0.47 -22.90
CA PRO A 31 -28.51 -0.94 -22.83
C PRO A 31 -29.06 -1.83 -23.95
N ALA A 32 -30.23 -1.48 -24.51
CA ALA A 32 -30.82 -2.24 -25.62
C ALA A 32 -30.05 -2.01 -26.92
N ALA A 33 -29.68 -0.76 -27.21
CA ALA A 33 -28.85 -0.40 -28.35
C ALA A 33 -27.46 -1.05 -28.28
N MET A 34 -26.83 -1.11 -27.09
CA MET A 34 -25.55 -1.78 -26.91
C MET A 34 -25.63 -3.28 -27.22
N ARG A 35 -26.65 -3.97 -26.70
CA ARG A 35 -26.86 -5.39 -27.00
C ARG A 35 -27.15 -5.64 -28.48
N ALA A 36 -27.98 -4.79 -29.10
CA ALA A 36 -28.25 -4.88 -30.53
C ALA A 36 -27.01 -4.69 -31.40
N ALA A 37 -26.01 -3.91 -30.91
CA ALA A 37 -24.70 -3.73 -31.54
C ALA A 37 -23.71 -4.87 -31.22
N GLY A 38 -24.12 -5.93 -30.51
CA GLY A 38 -23.30 -7.11 -30.21
C GLY A 38 -22.45 -7.01 -28.94
N TYR A 39 -22.58 -5.94 -28.14
CA TYR A 39 -21.86 -5.81 -26.89
C TYR A 39 -22.43 -6.72 -25.79
N GLN A 40 -21.55 -7.34 -25.02
CA GLN A 40 -21.93 -8.22 -23.92
C GLN A 40 -21.97 -7.46 -22.59
N ALA A 41 -23.14 -7.42 -21.94
CA ALA A 41 -23.27 -6.80 -20.62
C ALA A 41 -22.54 -7.62 -19.55
N VAL A 42 -21.73 -6.93 -18.71
CA VAL A 42 -21.02 -7.49 -17.55
C VAL A 42 -21.33 -6.63 -16.31
N GLY A 43 -21.41 -7.27 -15.14
CA GLY A 43 -21.75 -6.60 -13.88
C GLY A 43 -23.23 -6.62 -13.54
N ARG A 44 -23.55 -6.65 -12.23
CA ARG A 44 -24.92 -6.71 -11.71
C ARG A 44 -25.54 -5.34 -11.51
N ASP A 45 -24.75 -4.40 -11.02
CA ASP A 45 -25.25 -3.08 -10.57
C ASP A 45 -24.96 -1.97 -11.57
N PHE A 46 -24.19 -2.25 -12.61
CA PHE A 46 -23.69 -1.26 -13.55
C PHE A 46 -23.61 -1.82 -14.98
N PRO A 47 -24.19 -1.16 -15.98
CA PRO A 47 -24.07 -1.60 -17.37
C PRO A 47 -22.68 -1.23 -17.94
N VAL A 48 -21.67 -2.01 -17.62
CA VAL A 48 -20.44 -2.12 -18.38
C VAL A 48 -20.64 -3.19 -19.44
N PHE A 49 -20.13 -2.94 -20.61
CA PHE A 49 -20.26 -3.83 -21.77
C PHE A 49 -18.88 -4.17 -22.30
N LEU A 50 -18.67 -5.42 -22.68
CA LEU A 50 -17.45 -5.82 -23.40
C LEU A 50 -17.67 -5.70 -24.90
N HIS A 51 -16.70 -5.13 -25.59
CA HIS A 51 -16.69 -5.09 -27.05
C HIS A 51 -16.59 -6.51 -27.61
N PRO A 52 -17.39 -6.88 -28.66
CA PRO A 52 -17.49 -8.25 -29.13
C PRO A 52 -16.17 -8.83 -29.66
N GLU A 53 -15.26 -8.00 -30.14
CA GLU A 53 -13.99 -8.42 -30.74
C GLU A 53 -12.78 -8.14 -29.84
N THR A 54 -12.69 -6.93 -29.25
CA THR A 54 -11.50 -6.50 -28.49
C THR A 54 -11.61 -6.84 -27.00
N HIS A 55 -12.81 -7.13 -26.49
CA HIS A 55 -13.13 -7.34 -25.08
C HIS A 55 -12.79 -6.14 -24.18
N GLU A 56 -12.54 -4.97 -24.77
CA GLU A 56 -12.36 -3.72 -24.03
C GLU A 56 -13.68 -3.29 -23.37
N GLU A 57 -13.57 -2.58 -22.24
CA GLU A 57 -14.73 -2.16 -21.45
C GLU A 57 -15.36 -0.87 -21.98
N TYR A 58 -16.67 -0.92 -22.23
CA TYR A 58 -17.50 0.19 -22.68
C TYR A 58 -18.58 0.48 -21.64
N ALA A 59 -18.62 1.68 -21.09
CA ALA A 59 -19.64 2.14 -20.18
C ALA A 59 -20.56 3.16 -20.86
N LEU A 60 -21.86 3.10 -20.58
CA LEU A 60 -22.77 4.18 -21.00
C LEU A 60 -22.45 5.47 -20.25
N ALA A 61 -22.53 6.61 -20.95
CA ALA A 61 -22.46 7.90 -20.31
C ALA A 61 -23.54 8.02 -19.22
N ARG A 62 -23.16 8.54 -18.06
CA ARG A 62 -24.04 8.58 -16.89
C ARG A 62 -23.81 9.78 -16.01
N THR A 63 -24.82 10.14 -15.26
CA THR A 63 -24.71 10.99 -14.09
C THR A 63 -24.86 10.15 -12.83
N GLU A 64 -24.21 10.57 -11.77
CA GLU A 64 -24.29 9.95 -10.44
C GLU A 64 -24.89 10.97 -9.47
N ARG A 65 -25.75 10.52 -8.57
CA ARG A 65 -26.31 11.38 -7.51
C ARG A 65 -26.25 10.61 -6.18
N LYS A 66 -25.66 11.24 -5.19
CA LYS A 66 -25.65 10.71 -3.81
C LYS A 66 -27.08 10.80 -3.24
N THR A 67 -27.62 9.66 -2.80
CA THR A 67 -28.98 9.54 -2.21
C THR A 67 -28.94 9.19 -0.72
N ALA A 68 -27.79 8.65 -0.23
CA ALA A 68 -27.57 8.31 1.17
C ALA A 68 -26.06 8.28 1.48
N PRO A 69 -25.64 8.31 2.74
CA PRO A 69 -24.25 8.07 3.13
C PRO A 69 -23.78 6.65 2.77
N GLY A 70 -22.51 6.50 2.37
CA GLY A 70 -21.87 5.19 2.12
C GLY A 70 -21.98 4.69 0.68
N TYR A 71 -21.42 3.49 0.45
CA TYR A 71 -21.22 2.90 -0.89
C TYR A 71 -22.53 2.62 -1.66
N HIS A 72 -23.61 2.24 -0.99
CA HIS A 72 -24.92 1.95 -1.62
C HIS A 72 -25.80 3.20 -1.80
N GLY A 73 -25.29 4.37 -1.43
CA GLY A 73 -26.01 5.63 -1.48
C GLY A 73 -25.94 6.38 -2.83
N PHE A 74 -25.72 5.69 -3.94
CA PHE A 74 -25.66 6.31 -5.27
C PHE A 74 -26.82 5.85 -6.16
N ALA A 75 -27.52 6.80 -6.75
CA ALA A 75 -28.41 6.55 -7.88
C ALA A 75 -27.66 6.90 -9.17
N PHE A 76 -27.59 5.93 -10.07
CA PHE A 76 -26.98 6.08 -11.37
C PHE A 76 -28.08 6.34 -12.39
N HIS A 77 -27.89 7.36 -13.20
CA HIS A 77 -28.79 7.66 -14.32
C HIS A 77 -28.00 7.58 -15.62
N ALA A 78 -28.24 6.50 -16.38
CA ALA A 78 -27.72 6.31 -17.72
C ALA A 78 -28.89 6.46 -18.71
N SER A 79 -28.82 7.46 -19.55
CA SER A 79 -29.82 7.78 -20.57
C SER A 79 -29.10 8.24 -21.85
N PRO A 80 -29.67 8.03 -23.05
CA PRO A 80 -29.11 8.57 -24.28
C PRO A 80 -28.91 10.08 -24.27
N ASP A 81 -29.62 10.80 -23.39
CA ASP A 81 -29.53 12.26 -23.27
C ASP A 81 -28.33 12.74 -22.43
N VAL A 82 -27.64 11.84 -21.71
CA VAL A 82 -26.48 12.19 -20.92
C VAL A 82 -25.32 12.54 -21.86
N THR A 83 -24.79 13.75 -21.72
CA THR A 83 -23.69 14.24 -22.56
C THR A 83 -22.34 13.71 -22.07
N LEU A 84 -21.33 13.80 -22.93
CA LEU A 84 -19.94 13.47 -22.57
C LEU A 84 -19.44 14.35 -21.42
N GLU A 85 -19.72 15.66 -21.47
CA GLU A 85 -19.33 16.62 -20.45
C GLU A 85 -19.92 16.28 -19.08
N GLN A 86 -21.17 15.84 -19.04
CA GLN A 86 -21.81 15.41 -17.80
C GLN A 86 -21.15 14.14 -17.22
N ASP A 87 -20.78 13.18 -18.07
CA ASP A 87 -20.02 12.00 -17.60
C ASP A 87 -18.63 12.38 -17.09
N LEU A 88 -17.95 13.30 -17.78
CA LEU A 88 -16.63 13.77 -17.35
C LEU A 88 -16.70 14.59 -16.05
N ALA A 89 -17.76 15.37 -15.84
CA ALA A 89 -17.97 16.21 -14.64
C ALA A 89 -17.99 15.43 -13.32
N ARG A 90 -18.48 14.19 -13.33
CA ARG A 90 -18.58 13.34 -12.15
C ARG A 90 -17.28 12.64 -11.78
N ARG A 91 -16.23 12.72 -12.60
CA ARG A 91 -14.95 12.05 -12.35
C ARG A 91 -14.18 12.71 -11.21
N ASP A 92 -13.17 12.01 -10.71
CA ASP A 92 -12.38 12.45 -9.55
C ASP A 92 -11.49 13.68 -9.86
N LEU A 93 -10.61 13.55 -10.85
CA LEU A 93 -9.59 14.56 -11.16
C LEU A 93 -9.71 15.05 -12.60
N THR A 94 -9.36 16.32 -12.83
CA THR A 94 -9.31 16.93 -14.17
C THR A 94 -8.46 16.13 -15.14
N ILE A 95 -7.31 15.62 -14.70
CA ILE A 95 -6.41 14.77 -15.50
C ILE A 95 -7.02 13.43 -15.89
N ASN A 96 -8.09 12.98 -15.24
CA ASN A 96 -8.87 11.78 -15.56
C ASN A 96 -10.20 12.10 -16.25
N ALA A 97 -10.51 13.39 -16.44
CA ALA A 97 -11.76 13.89 -17.02
C ALA A 97 -11.56 14.40 -18.47
N MET A 98 -10.72 13.72 -19.19
CA MET A 98 -10.47 13.96 -20.62
C MET A 98 -10.99 12.78 -21.43
N ALA A 99 -11.38 13.05 -22.66
CA ALA A 99 -11.82 12.05 -23.63
C ALA A 99 -11.07 12.23 -24.97
N GLN A 100 -10.98 11.15 -25.75
CA GLN A 100 -10.46 11.17 -27.11
C GLN A 100 -11.48 10.57 -28.05
N ASP A 101 -11.80 11.26 -29.13
CA ASP A 101 -12.72 10.78 -30.15
C ASP A 101 -12.01 9.85 -31.16
N ALA A 102 -12.79 9.30 -32.10
CA ALA A 102 -12.28 8.39 -33.13
C ALA A 102 -11.29 9.06 -34.11
N SER A 103 -11.26 10.40 -34.20
CA SER A 103 -10.28 11.14 -35.01
C SER A 103 -8.96 11.39 -34.27
N GLY A 104 -8.91 11.04 -32.98
CA GLY A 104 -7.77 11.32 -32.10
C GLY A 104 -7.83 12.69 -31.42
N GLN A 105 -8.91 13.49 -31.63
CA GLN A 105 -9.07 14.78 -31.00
C GLN A 105 -9.35 14.63 -29.51
N ILE A 106 -8.62 15.40 -28.69
CA ILE A 106 -8.83 15.44 -27.22
C ILE A 106 -9.96 16.43 -26.90
N ILE A 107 -10.93 15.94 -26.14
CA ILE A 107 -12.05 16.70 -25.59
C ILE A 107 -11.78 16.90 -24.09
N ASP A 108 -11.52 18.13 -23.69
CA ASP A 108 -11.06 18.48 -22.34
C ASP A 108 -11.83 19.69 -21.79
N PRO A 109 -13.09 19.51 -21.37
CA PRO A 109 -13.92 20.61 -20.89
C PRO A 109 -13.47 21.13 -19.51
N TYR A 110 -12.65 20.38 -18.76
CA TYR A 110 -12.28 20.71 -17.38
C TYR A 110 -10.80 21.09 -17.21
N GLY A 111 -10.04 21.21 -18.31
CA GLY A 111 -8.66 21.68 -18.30
C GLY A 111 -7.66 20.63 -17.78
N GLY A 112 -7.93 19.33 -18.02
CA GLY A 112 -7.06 18.24 -17.61
C GLY A 112 -5.69 18.31 -18.25
N GLN A 113 -5.57 18.71 -19.54
CA GLN A 113 -4.29 18.91 -20.21
C GLN A 113 -3.45 20.00 -19.55
N ARG A 114 -4.08 21.12 -19.18
CA ARG A 114 -3.42 22.22 -18.47
C ARG A 114 -2.89 21.75 -17.12
N ASP A 115 -3.72 21.06 -16.33
CA ASP A 115 -3.35 20.58 -15.01
C ASP A 115 -2.30 19.46 -15.11
N LEU A 116 -2.34 18.63 -16.15
CA LEU A 116 -1.33 17.62 -16.44
C LEU A 116 0.04 18.25 -16.75
N ALA A 117 0.06 19.29 -17.60
CA ALA A 117 1.28 20.04 -17.93
C ALA A 117 1.83 20.81 -16.72
N ALA A 118 0.95 21.36 -15.88
CA ALA A 118 1.31 22.06 -14.65
C ALA A 118 1.65 21.10 -13.47
N ARG A 119 1.48 19.78 -13.64
CA ARG A 119 1.63 18.77 -12.61
C ARG A 119 0.76 19.01 -11.38
N VAL A 120 -0.53 19.24 -11.59
CA VAL A 120 -1.50 19.56 -10.54
C VAL A 120 -2.58 18.48 -10.48
N LEU A 121 -2.87 18.00 -9.28
CA LEU A 121 -4.01 17.15 -8.96
C LEU A 121 -5.17 18.03 -8.51
N ARG A 122 -6.16 18.20 -9.37
CA ARG A 122 -7.34 19.06 -9.14
C ARG A 122 -8.61 18.24 -9.29
N HIS A 123 -9.56 18.40 -8.37
CA HIS A 123 -10.90 17.83 -8.52
C HIS A 123 -11.65 18.48 -9.69
N VAL A 124 -12.52 17.71 -10.34
CA VAL A 124 -13.26 18.21 -11.53
C VAL A 124 -14.37 19.18 -11.14
N SER A 125 -15.15 18.83 -10.12
CA SER A 125 -16.36 19.54 -9.72
C SER A 125 -16.71 19.27 -8.26
N PRO A 126 -17.70 19.95 -7.65
CA PRO A 126 -18.19 19.64 -6.31
C PRO A 126 -18.66 18.19 -6.12
N ALA A 127 -18.99 17.47 -7.20
CA ALA A 127 -19.30 16.05 -7.17
C ALA A 127 -18.14 15.17 -6.60
N PHE A 128 -16.93 15.70 -6.52
CA PHE A 128 -15.82 15.04 -5.82
C PHE A 128 -16.21 14.65 -4.38
N ALA A 129 -16.96 15.50 -3.68
CA ALA A 129 -17.38 15.27 -2.30
C ALA A 129 -18.44 14.15 -2.16
N GLU A 130 -19.03 13.67 -3.24
CA GLU A 130 -20.05 12.62 -3.18
C GLU A 130 -19.45 11.25 -2.76
N ASP A 131 -18.22 10.94 -3.16
CA ASP A 131 -17.54 9.69 -2.79
C ASP A 131 -16.24 9.96 -2.03
N PRO A 132 -16.20 9.75 -0.69
CA PRO A 132 -15.01 10.01 0.11
C PRO A 132 -13.79 9.15 -0.25
N VAL A 133 -13.96 8.03 -0.98
CA VAL A 133 -12.81 7.26 -1.48
C VAL A 133 -11.96 8.06 -2.46
N ARG A 134 -12.50 9.12 -3.07
CA ARG A 134 -11.74 10.00 -3.96
C ARG A 134 -10.57 10.71 -3.26
N ILE A 135 -10.66 10.90 -1.93
CA ILE A 135 -9.53 11.37 -1.11
C ILE A 135 -8.38 10.36 -1.17
N LEU A 136 -8.67 9.07 -0.96
CA LEU A 136 -7.66 8.01 -1.04
C LEU A 136 -7.10 7.84 -2.45
N ARG A 137 -7.98 7.92 -3.47
CA ARG A 137 -7.58 7.86 -4.88
C ARG A 137 -6.64 9.02 -5.26
N LEU A 138 -6.96 10.24 -4.84
CA LEU A 138 -6.10 11.40 -5.08
C LEU A 138 -4.74 11.22 -4.39
N ALA A 139 -4.72 10.79 -3.12
CA ALA A 139 -3.49 10.51 -2.38
C ALA A 139 -2.63 9.42 -3.07
N ARG A 140 -3.27 8.37 -3.62
CA ARG A 140 -2.58 7.37 -4.44
C ARG A 140 -2.03 7.96 -5.75
N PHE A 141 -2.77 8.83 -6.41
CA PHE A 141 -2.24 9.52 -7.60
C PHE A 141 -1.05 10.42 -7.27
N ALA A 142 -1.03 11.06 -6.10
CA ALA A 142 0.15 11.79 -5.62
C ALA A 142 1.37 10.87 -5.43
N ALA A 143 1.16 9.62 -5.01
CA ALA A 143 2.22 8.62 -4.92
C ALA A 143 2.67 8.09 -6.29
N ARG A 144 1.79 8.09 -7.30
CA ARG A 144 2.07 7.63 -8.66
C ARG A 144 2.80 8.67 -9.50
N PHE A 145 2.38 9.94 -9.41
CA PHE A 145 2.85 11.02 -10.28
C PHE A 145 3.88 11.87 -9.58
N GLU A 146 5.14 11.60 -9.90
CA GLU A 146 6.26 12.35 -9.33
C GLU A 146 6.20 13.84 -9.67
N GLY A 147 6.38 14.68 -8.63
CA GLY A 147 6.38 16.13 -8.78
C GLY A 147 4.99 16.76 -8.94
N PHE A 148 3.90 15.98 -8.81
CA PHE A 148 2.56 16.54 -8.81
C PHE A 148 2.18 17.09 -7.43
N THR A 149 1.52 18.24 -7.43
CA THR A 149 1.01 18.92 -6.22
C THR A 149 -0.51 18.87 -6.19
N VAL A 150 -1.09 18.90 -4.99
CA VAL A 150 -2.55 19.00 -4.85
C VAL A 150 -2.96 20.46 -4.93
N ALA A 151 -3.96 20.77 -5.77
CA ALA A 151 -4.49 22.12 -5.88
C ALA A 151 -5.03 22.63 -4.52
N PRO A 152 -4.75 23.88 -4.12
CA PRO A 152 -5.17 24.40 -2.81
C PRO A 152 -6.68 24.25 -2.54
N GLU A 153 -7.53 24.53 -3.53
CA GLU A 153 -8.98 24.38 -3.44
C GLU A 153 -9.41 22.91 -3.30
N THR A 154 -8.66 21.98 -3.88
CA THR A 154 -8.90 20.54 -3.73
C THR A 154 -8.53 20.07 -2.33
N LEU A 155 -7.40 20.53 -1.82
CA LEU A 155 -6.99 20.23 -0.43
C LEU A 155 -8.00 20.82 0.57
N ALA A 156 -8.50 22.03 0.34
CA ALA A 156 -9.54 22.65 1.17
C ALA A 156 -10.84 21.84 1.15
N LEU A 157 -11.28 21.35 -0.03
CA LEU A 157 -12.44 20.48 -0.17
C LEU A 157 -12.24 19.16 0.59
N MET A 158 -11.09 18.51 0.45
CA MET A 158 -10.76 17.27 1.16
C MET A 158 -10.81 17.48 2.69
N ARG A 159 -10.24 18.57 3.20
CA ARG A 159 -10.32 18.94 4.63
C ARG A 159 -11.77 19.13 5.10
N ALA A 160 -12.60 19.77 4.31
CA ALA A 160 -14.02 19.94 4.63
C ALA A 160 -14.76 18.60 4.68
N MET A 161 -14.48 17.67 3.75
CA MET A 161 -15.04 16.32 3.76
C MET A 161 -14.60 15.53 5.00
N VAL A 162 -13.33 15.61 5.38
CA VAL A 162 -12.80 14.95 6.59
C VAL A 162 -13.44 15.53 7.85
N ALA A 163 -13.55 16.86 7.95
CA ALA A 163 -14.20 17.53 9.07
C ALA A 163 -15.68 17.17 9.21
N ALA A 164 -16.36 16.93 8.08
CA ALA A 164 -17.75 16.45 8.06
C ALA A 164 -17.90 14.95 8.42
N GLY A 165 -16.79 14.22 8.64
CA GLY A 165 -16.81 12.79 9.00
C GLY A 165 -17.05 11.85 7.82
N GLU A 166 -16.97 12.31 6.57
CA GLU A 166 -17.26 11.49 5.39
C GLU A 166 -16.32 10.28 5.27
N VAL A 167 -15.07 10.40 5.70
CA VAL A 167 -14.09 9.30 5.66
C VAL A 167 -14.39 8.19 6.67
N ASP A 168 -15.16 8.47 7.72
CA ASP A 168 -15.51 7.47 8.74
C ASP A 168 -16.52 6.44 8.21
N ALA A 169 -17.25 6.79 7.16
CA ALA A 169 -18.20 5.91 6.49
C ALA A 169 -17.57 5.01 5.41
N LEU A 170 -16.25 5.11 5.21
CA LEU A 170 -15.56 4.29 4.21
C LEU A 170 -15.55 2.82 4.58
N VAL A 171 -15.85 1.97 3.59
CA VAL A 171 -15.79 0.52 3.72
C VAL A 171 -14.32 0.08 3.79
N ALA A 172 -14.00 -0.77 4.75
CA ALA A 172 -12.63 -1.21 5.04
C ALA A 172 -11.90 -1.75 3.79
N GLU A 173 -12.58 -2.53 2.97
CA GLU A 173 -12.03 -3.12 1.74
C GLU A 173 -11.63 -2.06 0.73
N ARG A 174 -12.42 -0.98 0.58
CA ARG A 174 -12.08 0.14 -0.32
C ARG A 174 -10.88 0.92 0.22
N VAL A 175 -10.80 1.10 1.54
CA VAL A 175 -9.63 1.72 2.19
C VAL A 175 -8.39 0.90 1.89
N TRP A 176 -8.43 -0.41 2.18
CA TRP A 176 -7.29 -1.28 1.93
C TRP A 176 -6.87 -1.32 0.47
N GLN A 177 -7.82 -1.42 -0.47
CA GLN A 177 -7.53 -1.44 -1.91
C GLN A 177 -6.74 -0.20 -2.37
N GLU A 178 -7.12 0.99 -1.93
CA GLU A 178 -6.40 2.21 -2.31
C GLU A 178 -5.05 2.32 -1.59
N PHE A 179 -4.98 1.94 -0.30
CA PHE A 179 -3.70 1.89 0.42
C PHE A 179 -2.73 0.89 -0.19
N ALA A 180 -3.19 -0.33 -0.48
CA ALA A 180 -2.34 -1.36 -1.10
C ALA A 180 -1.78 -0.91 -2.45
N LYS A 181 -2.62 -0.31 -3.30
CA LYS A 181 -2.17 0.27 -4.58
C LYS A 181 -1.19 1.42 -4.35
N GLY A 182 -1.48 2.32 -3.42
CA GLY A 182 -0.63 3.47 -3.12
C GLY A 182 0.72 3.08 -2.54
N LEU A 183 0.76 2.07 -1.67
CA LEU A 183 2.01 1.51 -1.17
C LEU A 183 2.89 0.93 -2.30
N MET A 184 2.29 0.42 -3.39
CA MET A 184 3.01 -0.14 -4.54
C MET A 184 3.43 0.89 -5.58
N GLU A 185 3.00 2.14 -5.46
CA GLU A 185 3.43 3.22 -6.36
C GLU A 185 4.91 3.63 -6.14
N ALA A 186 5.42 4.49 -7.01
CA ALA A 186 6.83 4.91 -7.00
C ALA A 186 7.20 5.76 -5.79
N GLN A 187 6.24 6.53 -5.25
CA GLN A 187 6.46 7.44 -4.12
C GLN A 187 5.41 7.23 -3.03
N PRO A 188 5.39 6.06 -2.35
CA PRO A 188 4.34 5.72 -1.39
C PRO A 188 4.27 6.70 -0.21
N ALA A 189 5.37 7.35 0.15
CA ALA A 189 5.42 8.39 1.16
C ALA A 189 4.45 9.55 0.86
N ARG A 190 4.34 9.95 -0.41
CA ARG A 190 3.45 11.04 -0.83
C ARG A 190 1.97 10.76 -0.55
N MET A 191 1.55 9.50 -0.63
CA MET A 191 0.19 9.13 -0.22
C MET A 191 -0.07 9.48 1.24
N ILE A 192 0.85 9.11 2.13
CA ILE A 192 0.72 9.37 3.57
C ILE A 192 0.74 10.87 3.85
N GLU A 193 1.63 11.61 3.21
CA GLU A 193 1.70 13.08 3.37
C GLU A 193 0.39 13.77 2.96
N VAL A 194 -0.17 13.43 1.81
CA VAL A 194 -1.45 14.01 1.34
C VAL A 194 -2.61 13.67 2.28
N LEU A 195 -2.68 12.43 2.77
CA LEU A 195 -3.70 12.02 3.74
C LEU A 195 -3.54 12.76 5.06
N ARG A 196 -2.30 13.04 5.47
CA ARG A 196 -2.01 13.83 6.66
C ARG A 196 -2.39 15.30 6.45
N ASP A 197 -2.01 15.89 5.34
CA ASP A 197 -2.31 17.29 5.00
C ASP A 197 -3.80 17.62 5.00
N CYS A 198 -4.64 16.67 4.60
CA CYS A 198 -6.09 16.83 4.64
C CYS A 198 -6.75 16.35 5.95
N GLY A 199 -5.98 15.76 6.87
CA GLY A 199 -6.47 15.23 8.15
C GLY A 199 -7.08 13.83 8.06
N ALA A 200 -7.12 13.20 6.89
CA ALA A 200 -7.68 11.86 6.70
C ALA A 200 -6.84 10.78 7.39
N LEU A 201 -5.51 10.96 7.49
CA LEU A 201 -4.63 10.00 8.15
C LEU A 201 -5.01 9.80 9.62
N ALA A 202 -5.30 10.88 10.34
CA ALA A 202 -5.71 10.83 11.74
C ALA A 202 -7.01 10.05 11.98
N ARG A 203 -7.89 10.01 10.97
CA ARG A 203 -9.17 9.28 11.04
C ARG A 203 -9.00 7.81 10.65
N LEU A 204 -8.24 7.54 9.60
CA LEU A 204 -8.10 6.20 9.02
C LEU A 204 -7.02 5.36 9.71
N ALA A 205 -5.92 5.99 10.14
CA ALA A 205 -4.76 5.36 10.76
C ALA A 205 -4.17 6.23 11.89
N PRO A 206 -4.91 6.47 12.99
CA PRO A 206 -4.44 7.28 14.11
C PRO A 206 -3.13 6.75 14.71
N GLU A 207 -2.88 5.44 14.62
CA GLU A 207 -1.64 4.81 15.06
C GLU A 207 -0.43 5.30 14.25
N LEU A 208 -0.62 5.55 12.96
CA LEU A 208 0.42 6.07 12.07
C LEU A 208 0.58 7.58 12.23
N GLU A 209 -0.52 8.33 12.33
CA GLU A 209 -0.49 9.78 12.59
C GLU A 209 0.26 10.09 13.90
N ALA A 210 0.11 9.26 14.93
CA ALA A 210 0.76 9.43 16.22
C ALA A 210 2.30 9.33 16.19
N LEU A 211 2.91 8.91 15.09
CA LEU A 211 4.37 8.85 14.92
C LEU A 211 4.98 10.22 14.58
N PHE A 212 4.21 11.11 13.98
CA PHE A 212 4.70 12.42 13.57
C PHE A 212 4.89 13.35 14.77
N GLY A 213 6.03 14.01 14.83
CA GLY A 213 6.41 14.84 15.97
C GLY A 213 7.03 14.06 17.15
N VAL A 214 7.15 12.72 17.05
CA VAL A 214 7.76 11.88 18.10
C VAL A 214 9.27 11.80 17.88
N PRO A 215 10.10 12.34 18.82
CA PRO A 215 11.55 12.43 18.63
C PRO A 215 12.25 11.09 18.86
N GLN A 216 13.28 10.83 18.05
CA GLN A 216 14.22 9.72 18.17
C GLN A 216 15.65 10.20 18.46
N PRO A 217 16.55 9.33 18.99
CA PRO A 217 17.95 9.72 19.24
C PRO A 217 18.65 10.08 17.91
N PRO A 218 19.19 11.30 17.73
CA PRO A 218 19.83 11.74 16.49
C PRO A 218 21.04 10.90 16.08
N ALA A 219 21.72 10.28 17.04
CA ALA A 219 22.86 9.39 16.78
C ALA A 219 22.51 8.16 15.93
N HIS A 220 21.25 7.73 15.97
CA HIS A 220 20.74 6.56 15.23
C HIS A 220 19.75 6.94 14.13
N HIS A 221 19.08 8.07 14.29
CA HIS A 221 18.04 8.61 13.41
C HIS A 221 18.29 10.09 13.14
N PRO A 222 19.13 10.44 12.15
CA PRO A 222 19.45 11.84 11.85
C PRO A 222 18.22 12.67 11.47
N GLU A 223 17.18 12.04 10.94
CA GLU A 223 15.86 12.64 10.64
C GLU A 223 15.07 13.03 11.89
N VAL A 224 15.42 12.49 13.07
CA VAL A 224 14.83 12.72 14.40
C VAL A 224 13.38 12.34 14.53
N ASP A 225 12.51 12.70 13.61
CA ASP A 225 11.05 12.45 13.64
C ASP A 225 10.71 11.01 13.22
N THR A 226 9.97 10.28 14.05
CA THR A 226 9.59 8.89 13.78
C THR A 226 8.65 8.75 12.56
N GLY A 227 7.75 9.71 12.35
CA GLY A 227 6.86 9.71 11.19
C GLY A 227 7.65 9.93 9.89
N ILE A 228 8.58 10.88 9.90
CA ILE A 228 9.48 11.11 8.77
C ILE A 228 10.35 9.89 8.48
N HIS A 229 10.86 9.21 9.52
CA HIS A 229 11.58 7.95 9.37
C HIS A 229 10.74 6.90 8.61
N VAL A 230 9.50 6.67 9.01
CA VAL A 230 8.62 5.70 8.33
C VAL A 230 8.40 6.06 6.86
N LEU A 231 8.26 7.35 6.52
CA LEU A 231 8.17 7.79 5.13
C LEU A 231 9.44 7.46 4.33
N MET A 232 10.61 7.66 4.92
CA MET A 232 11.90 7.32 4.29
C MET A 232 12.05 5.82 4.11
N VAL A 233 11.63 5.01 5.08
CA VAL A 233 11.61 3.54 4.99
C VAL A 233 10.71 3.08 3.83
N LEU A 234 9.51 3.63 3.69
CA LEU A 234 8.61 3.34 2.57
C LEU A 234 9.24 3.69 1.22
N GLN A 235 9.93 4.83 1.14
CA GLN A 235 10.62 5.24 -0.09
C GLN A 235 11.77 4.28 -0.41
N GLN A 236 12.47 3.78 0.60
CA GLN A 236 13.50 2.76 0.42
C GLN A 236 12.92 1.42 -0.07
N CYS A 237 11.76 1.01 0.47
CA CYS A 237 11.02 -0.14 -0.05
C CYS A 237 10.66 0.03 -1.53
N ALA A 238 10.23 1.23 -1.94
CA ALA A 238 9.89 1.50 -3.34
C ALA A 238 11.13 1.43 -4.25
N ARG A 239 12.26 2.02 -3.84
CA ARG A 239 13.54 1.96 -4.57
C ARG A 239 14.01 0.53 -4.79
N GLN A 240 13.83 -0.34 -3.79
CA GLN A 240 14.19 -1.76 -3.86
C GLN A 240 13.12 -2.62 -4.54
N GLN A 241 12.02 -2.05 -5.01
CA GLN A 241 10.89 -2.78 -5.61
C GLN A 241 10.31 -3.87 -4.70
N ALA A 242 10.32 -3.63 -3.38
CA ALA A 242 9.84 -4.55 -2.39
C ALA A 242 8.35 -4.89 -2.60
N PRO A 243 7.93 -6.14 -2.33
CA PRO A 243 6.53 -6.55 -2.46
C PRO A 243 5.63 -5.88 -1.42
N LEU A 244 4.31 -5.94 -1.64
CA LEU A 244 3.32 -5.31 -0.78
C LEU A 244 3.44 -5.72 0.69
N THR A 245 3.68 -7.00 0.95
CA THR A 245 3.87 -7.54 2.29
C THR A 245 5.00 -6.84 3.05
N VAL A 246 6.15 -6.63 2.39
CA VAL A 246 7.31 -5.92 2.95
C VAL A 246 6.98 -4.45 3.16
N ARG A 247 6.33 -3.78 2.19
CA ARG A 247 5.98 -2.35 2.32
C ARG A 247 4.99 -2.11 3.45
N TYR A 248 3.98 -2.97 3.60
CA TYR A 248 3.04 -2.88 4.70
C TYR A 248 3.70 -3.16 6.06
N ALA A 249 4.57 -4.16 6.14
CA ALA A 249 5.32 -4.46 7.35
C ALA A 249 6.23 -3.28 7.74
N SER A 250 6.91 -2.67 6.77
CA SER A 250 7.74 -1.48 6.97
C SER A 250 6.93 -0.25 7.40
N LEU A 251 5.71 -0.07 6.88
CA LEU A 251 4.80 0.98 7.36
C LEU A 251 4.46 0.82 8.85
N CYS A 252 4.36 -0.42 9.33
CA CYS A 252 3.82 -0.73 10.65
C CYS A 252 4.88 -1.01 11.73
N HIS A 253 6.16 -1.16 11.37
CA HIS A 253 7.18 -1.73 12.27
C HIS A 253 7.34 -0.95 13.58
N ASP A 254 7.20 0.35 13.53
CA ASP A 254 7.48 1.31 14.62
C ASP A 254 6.24 1.94 15.25
N LEU A 255 5.02 1.46 14.98
CA LEU A 255 3.78 2.08 15.49
C LEU A 255 3.79 2.28 17.01
N GLY A 256 4.44 1.41 17.76
CA GLY A 256 4.57 1.50 19.22
C GLY A 256 5.41 2.67 19.72
N LYS A 257 6.21 3.30 18.87
CA LYS A 257 6.97 4.51 19.23
C LYS A 257 6.04 5.70 19.52
N GLY A 258 4.89 5.78 18.82
CA GLY A 258 3.86 6.79 19.09
C GLY A 258 3.23 6.72 20.47
N LEU A 259 3.41 5.61 21.21
CA LEU A 259 2.93 5.44 22.58
C LEU A 259 4.05 5.51 23.63
N THR A 260 5.23 6.02 23.26
CA THR A 260 6.33 6.15 24.22
C THR A 260 6.02 7.24 25.26
N PRO A 261 6.09 6.94 26.55
CA PRO A 261 5.88 7.95 27.59
C PRO A 261 6.90 9.10 27.47
N ALA A 262 6.45 10.32 27.77
CA ALA A 262 7.25 11.54 27.58
C ALA A 262 8.56 11.55 28.37
N ASP A 263 8.58 10.94 29.55
CA ASP A 263 9.74 10.79 30.41
C ASP A 263 10.77 9.77 29.92
N VAL A 264 10.41 8.92 28.96
CA VAL A 264 11.30 7.91 28.33
C VAL A 264 11.94 8.46 27.06
N LEU A 265 11.30 9.44 26.40
CA LEU A 265 11.78 10.02 25.16
C LEU A 265 13.21 10.62 25.30
N PRO A 266 14.02 10.59 24.26
CA PRO A 266 13.78 10.08 22.91
C PRO A 266 14.05 8.56 22.75
N ARG A 267 14.20 7.83 23.84
CA ARG A 267 14.40 6.36 23.81
C ARG A 267 13.04 5.65 23.74
N HIS A 268 12.95 4.64 22.91
CA HIS A 268 11.69 3.92 22.68
C HIS A 268 11.70 2.50 23.26
N ILE A 269 12.17 2.35 24.50
CA ILE A 269 12.31 1.05 25.17
C ILE A 269 10.97 0.30 25.14
N GLY A 270 10.97 -0.93 24.59
CA GLY A 270 9.80 -1.79 24.52
C GLY A 270 8.76 -1.36 23.48
N HIS A 271 9.12 -0.57 22.48
CA HIS A 271 8.20 -0.18 21.40
C HIS A 271 7.74 -1.39 20.58
N GLU A 272 8.54 -2.44 20.47
CA GLU A 272 8.20 -3.69 19.79
C GLU A 272 6.92 -4.31 20.37
N SER A 273 6.88 -4.43 21.70
CA SER A 273 5.71 -4.97 22.40
C SER A 273 4.47 -4.07 22.25
N ARG A 274 4.67 -2.75 22.24
CA ARG A 274 3.60 -1.77 22.03
C ARG A 274 3.11 -1.74 20.58
N SER A 275 3.97 -2.05 19.61
CA SER A 275 3.60 -2.09 18.18
C SER A 275 2.60 -3.21 17.87
N LEU A 276 2.75 -4.40 18.46
CA LEU A 276 1.92 -5.56 18.12
C LEU A 276 0.41 -5.32 18.20
N PRO A 277 -0.16 -4.80 19.29
CA PRO A 277 -1.60 -4.53 19.36
C PRO A 277 -2.05 -3.43 18.38
N LEU A 278 -1.17 -2.49 18.05
CA LEU A 278 -1.46 -1.42 17.08
C LEU A 278 -1.50 -1.98 15.64
N VAL A 279 -0.53 -2.82 15.27
CA VAL A 279 -0.51 -3.52 13.98
C VAL A 279 -1.78 -4.35 13.78
N ARG A 280 -2.19 -5.11 14.80
CA ARG A 280 -3.42 -5.92 14.75
C ARG A 280 -4.66 -5.05 14.57
N ARG A 281 -4.80 -3.99 15.38
CA ARG A 281 -5.93 -3.07 15.31
C ARG A 281 -6.05 -2.38 13.94
N LEU A 282 -4.93 -1.90 13.39
CA LEU A 282 -4.89 -1.29 12.07
C LEU A 282 -5.26 -2.32 10.98
N SER A 283 -4.68 -3.51 11.06
CA SER A 283 -4.93 -4.60 10.09
C SER A 283 -6.39 -5.08 10.12
N GLU A 284 -6.99 -5.18 11.29
CA GLU A 284 -8.41 -5.53 11.46
C GLU A 284 -9.32 -4.43 10.90
N ARG A 285 -9.02 -3.16 11.22
CA ARG A 285 -9.79 -2.00 10.74
C ARG A 285 -9.83 -1.93 9.22
N TRP A 286 -8.73 -2.24 8.54
CA TRP A 286 -8.63 -2.19 7.08
C TRP A 286 -8.88 -3.52 6.39
N ARG A 287 -9.12 -4.59 7.15
CA ARG A 287 -9.25 -5.98 6.65
C ARG A 287 -8.05 -6.39 5.78
N VAL A 288 -6.87 -6.11 6.30
CA VAL A 288 -5.60 -6.44 5.64
C VAL A 288 -5.46 -7.96 5.48
N PRO A 289 -5.01 -8.47 4.33
CA PRO A 289 -4.74 -9.88 4.11
C PRO A 289 -3.77 -10.47 5.15
N SER A 290 -3.96 -11.75 5.45
CA SER A 290 -3.22 -12.42 6.54
C SER A 290 -1.70 -12.44 6.34
N ASP A 291 -1.24 -12.58 5.10
CA ASP A 291 0.19 -12.57 4.75
C ASP A 291 0.85 -11.22 5.08
N CYS A 292 0.21 -10.11 4.74
CA CYS A 292 0.66 -8.76 5.07
C CYS A 292 0.66 -8.55 6.60
N ARG A 293 -0.42 -8.94 7.29
CA ARG A 293 -0.54 -8.79 8.74
C ARG A 293 0.49 -9.63 9.49
N GLU A 294 0.63 -10.91 9.14
CA GLU A 294 1.59 -11.81 9.82
C GLU A 294 3.03 -11.33 9.68
N LEU A 295 3.40 -10.82 8.48
CA LEU A 295 4.72 -10.26 8.28
C LEU A 295 4.90 -8.96 9.09
N ALA A 296 3.90 -8.07 9.11
CA ALA A 296 3.96 -6.83 9.88
C ALA A 296 4.10 -7.10 11.39
N GLU A 297 3.36 -8.08 11.94
CA GLU A 297 3.51 -8.50 13.34
C GLU A 297 4.92 -9.05 13.62
N LEU A 298 5.47 -9.82 12.67
CA LEU A 298 6.81 -10.40 12.81
C LEU A 298 7.89 -9.31 12.79
N VAL A 299 7.83 -8.39 11.84
CA VAL A 299 8.79 -7.28 11.73
C VAL A 299 8.69 -6.37 12.95
N ALA A 300 7.49 -5.98 13.37
CA ALA A 300 7.28 -5.15 14.55
C ALA A 300 7.90 -5.77 15.82
N ARG A 301 7.88 -7.10 15.94
CA ARG A 301 8.43 -7.81 17.11
C ARG A 301 9.94 -8.01 17.06
N GLU A 302 10.51 -8.27 15.87
CA GLU A 302 11.86 -8.81 15.77
C GLU A 302 12.86 -7.88 15.07
N HIS A 303 12.45 -6.74 14.46
CA HIS A 303 13.38 -5.89 13.69
C HIS A 303 14.58 -5.42 14.50
N THR A 304 14.40 -5.03 15.76
CA THR A 304 15.50 -4.62 16.64
C THR A 304 16.50 -5.78 16.86
N HIS A 305 16.03 -7.01 17.04
CA HIS A 305 16.92 -8.18 17.16
C HIS A 305 17.68 -8.45 15.85
N VAL A 306 17.04 -8.26 14.70
CA VAL A 306 17.72 -8.39 13.40
C VAL A 306 18.82 -7.35 13.27
N HIS A 307 18.59 -6.09 13.63
CA HIS A 307 19.61 -5.04 13.59
C HIS A 307 20.82 -5.35 14.48
N GLN A 308 20.59 -6.00 15.63
CA GLN A 308 21.61 -6.37 16.58
C GLN A 308 22.30 -7.72 16.26
N SER A 309 21.79 -8.46 15.27
CA SER A 309 22.20 -9.85 15.01
C SER A 309 23.68 -10.04 14.63
N GLU A 310 24.34 -8.99 14.21
CA GLU A 310 25.78 -9.01 13.90
C GLU A 310 26.64 -9.35 15.14
N SER A 311 26.19 -8.92 16.33
CA SER A 311 26.83 -9.21 17.61
C SER A 311 26.33 -10.52 18.27
N PHE A 312 25.37 -11.23 17.66
CA PHE A 312 24.79 -12.40 18.25
C PHE A 312 25.70 -13.65 18.15
N SER A 313 25.74 -14.44 19.23
CA SER A 313 26.31 -15.78 19.16
C SER A 313 25.50 -16.69 18.23
N PRO A 314 26.06 -17.81 17.73
CA PRO A 314 25.33 -18.80 16.96
C PRO A 314 24.01 -19.23 17.62
N GLU A 315 24.00 -19.44 18.95
CA GLU A 315 22.80 -19.79 19.70
C GLU A 315 21.73 -18.65 19.67
N ALA A 316 22.16 -17.41 19.76
CA ALA A 316 21.23 -16.28 19.72
C ALA A 316 20.62 -16.12 18.33
N ARG A 317 21.41 -16.34 17.26
CA ARG A 317 20.91 -16.33 15.87
C ARG A 317 19.95 -17.50 15.61
N LEU A 318 20.27 -18.71 16.11
CA LEU A 318 19.39 -19.87 16.00
C LEU A 318 18.04 -19.62 16.71
N ARG A 319 18.06 -19.04 17.93
CA ARG A 319 16.83 -18.67 18.65
C ARG A 319 16.01 -17.60 17.92
N LEU A 320 16.66 -16.62 17.28
CA LEU A 320 15.96 -15.64 16.44
C LEU A 320 15.24 -16.31 15.28
N MET A 321 15.94 -17.18 14.54
CA MET A 321 15.34 -17.95 13.43
C MET A 321 14.18 -18.84 13.90
N GLU A 322 14.30 -19.45 15.08
CA GLU A 322 13.27 -20.28 15.70
C GLU A 322 12.01 -19.47 16.02
N ARG A 323 12.15 -18.31 16.69
CA ARG A 323 11.03 -17.41 16.97
C ARG A 323 10.34 -16.90 15.71
N CYS A 324 11.09 -16.79 14.61
CA CYS A 324 10.57 -16.36 13.30
C CYS A 324 9.96 -17.51 12.48
N ASP A 325 10.06 -18.77 12.96
CA ASP A 325 9.68 -19.97 12.21
C ASP A 325 10.38 -20.05 10.84
N ALA A 326 11.67 -19.65 10.79
CA ALA A 326 12.41 -19.36 9.57
C ALA A 326 12.54 -20.55 8.62
N TRP A 327 12.83 -21.75 9.14
CA TRP A 327 13.01 -22.94 8.30
C TRP A 327 11.71 -23.54 7.77
N ARG A 328 10.57 -23.28 8.42
CA ARG A 328 9.25 -23.71 7.94
C ARG A 328 8.63 -22.69 6.98
N ARG A 329 8.97 -21.40 7.18
CA ARG A 329 8.47 -20.27 6.37
C ARG A 329 9.64 -19.40 5.89
N PRO A 330 10.55 -19.95 5.07
CA PRO A 330 11.77 -19.26 4.66
C PRO A 330 11.50 -17.95 3.88
N GLU A 331 10.51 -17.94 3.01
CA GLU A 331 10.14 -16.74 2.24
C GLU A 331 9.67 -15.59 3.17
N ARG A 332 8.88 -15.91 4.21
CA ARG A 332 8.45 -14.91 5.19
C ARG A 332 9.62 -14.37 5.99
N PHE A 333 10.58 -15.23 6.34
CA PHE A 333 11.80 -14.80 7.03
C PHE A 333 12.66 -13.89 6.13
N GLU A 334 12.83 -14.24 4.87
CA GLU A 334 13.53 -13.40 3.88
C GLU A 334 12.87 -12.03 3.73
N GLN A 335 11.53 -11.97 3.62
CA GLN A 335 10.77 -10.73 3.55
C GLN A 335 10.90 -9.88 4.83
N MET A 336 10.95 -10.51 6.02
CA MET A 336 11.24 -9.83 7.29
C MET A 336 12.61 -9.17 7.26
N LEU A 337 13.64 -9.91 6.83
CA LEU A 337 15.00 -9.36 6.70
C LEU A 337 15.07 -8.21 5.69
N TRP A 338 14.28 -8.29 4.62
CA TRP A 338 14.17 -7.22 3.64
C TRP A 338 13.55 -5.96 4.24
N ALA A 339 12.47 -6.09 5.02
CA ALA A 339 11.87 -4.96 5.72
C ALA A 339 12.86 -4.32 6.70
N CYS A 340 13.65 -5.11 7.44
CA CYS A 340 14.70 -4.60 8.32
C CYS A 340 15.83 -3.88 7.57
N GLU A 341 16.20 -4.34 6.38
CA GLU A 341 17.15 -3.64 5.52
C GLU A 341 16.60 -2.28 5.05
N CYS A 342 15.32 -2.25 4.65
CA CYS A 342 14.64 -1.00 4.27
C CYS A 342 14.59 -0.01 5.44
N ASP A 343 14.32 -0.47 6.66
CA ASP A 343 14.37 0.34 7.87
C ASP A 343 15.78 0.90 8.12
N ALA A 344 16.82 0.08 8.08
CA ALA A 344 18.19 0.52 8.30
C ALA A 344 18.65 1.55 7.27
N ARG A 345 18.23 1.41 6.01
CA ARG A 345 18.53 2.31 4.90
C ARG A 345 17.54 3.46 4.75
N GLY A 346 16.40 3.41 5.41
CA GLY A 346 15.40 4.46 5.48
C GLY A 346 15.74 5.58 6.47
N ARG A 347 17.03 5.90 6.64
CA ARG A 347 17.55 6.94 7.55
C ARG A 347 18.34 7.96 6.77
N LEU A 348 18.20 9.22 7.14
CA LEU A 348 18.81 10.34 6.41
C LEU A 348 20.33 10.18 6.27
N GLY A 349 20.82 10.11 5.02
CA GLY A 349 22.23 9.92 4.70
C GLY A 349 22.76 8.51 4.88
N LEU A 350 21.90 7.53 5.15
CA LEU A 350 22.28 6.12 5.29
C LEU A 350 21.65 5.21 4.20
N GLU A 351 21.12 5.79 3.15
CA GLU A 351 20.32 5.11 2.09
C GLU A 351 21.12 3.99 1.40
N ASP A 352 22.43 4.16 1.28
CA ASP A 352 23.32 3.20 0.60
C ASP A 352 24.23 2.44 1.59
N ARG A 353 23.98 2.56 2.89
CA ARG A 353 24.78 1.89 3.91
C ARG A 353 24.69 0.36 3.74
N PRO A 354 25.84 -0.37 3.80
CA PRO A 354 25.81 -1.84 3.85
C PRO A 354 24.99 -2.36 5.02
N TYR A 355 24.23 -3.43 4.77
CA TYR A 355 23.40 -4.09 5.78
C TYR A 355 23.73 -5.60 5.79
N PRO A 356 24.85 -6.01 6.39
CA PRO A 356 25.35 -7.38 6.35
C PRO A 356 24.47 -8.39 7.09
N GLN A 357 23.64 -7.93 8.02
CA GLN A 357 22.74 -8.74 8.83
C GLN A 357 21.82 -9.61 7.95
N ARG A 358 21.28 -9.04 6.85
CA ARG A 358 20.41 -9.78 5.93
C ARG A 358 21.16 -10.95 5.29
N GLU A 359 22.30 -10.70 4.69
CA GLU A 359 23.10 -11.73 4.01
C GLU A 359 23.53 -12.81 5.00
N ARG A 360 24.02 -12.41 6.18
CA ARG A 360 24.44 -13.33 7.23
C ARG A 360 23.32 -14.25 7.69
N LEU A 361 22.14 -13.70 8.00
CA LEU A 361 21.01 -14.51 8.47
C LEU A 361 20.41 -15.39 7.37
N LEU A 362 20.50 -15.01 6.09
CA LEU A 362 20.15 -15.88 4.97
C LEU A 362 21.16 -17.04 4.79
N GLN A 363 22.45 -16.79 4.99
CA GLN A 363 23.47 -17.84 5.00
C GLN A 363 23.24 -18.82 6.17
N ASP A 364 22.97 -18.30 7.36
CA ASP A 364 22.62 -19.10 8.53
C ASP A 364 21.38 -19.97 8.26
N LEU A 365 20.34 -19.42 7.64
CA LEU A 365 19.14 -20.19 7.29
C LEU A 365 19.45 -21.34 6.34
N ARG A 366 20.26 -21.08 5.29
CA ARG A 366 20.68 -22.11 4.32
C ARG A 366 21.48 -23.22 5.03
N ALA A 367 22.39 -22.86 5.93
CA ALA A 367 23.17 -23.82 6.70
C ALA A 367 22.29 -24.72 7.59
N VAL A 368 21.32 -24.13 8.30
CA VAL A 368 20.36 -24.86 9.12
C VAL A 368 19.44 -25.76 8.29
N GLN A 369 19.04 -25.33 7.11
CA GLN A 369 18.20 -26.14 6.19
C GLN A 369 18.96 -27.29 5.56
N ALA A 370 20.28 -27.19 5.40
CA ALA A 370 21.13 -28.23 4.86
C ALA A 370 21.40 -29.41 5.84
N VAL A 371 21.04 -29.25 7.13
CA VAL A 371 21.20 -30.31 8.13
C VAL A 371 20.25 -31.46 7.80
N ASP A 372 20.81 -32.66 7.62
CA ASP A 372 20.03 -33.91 7.46
C ASP A 372 19.37 -34.33 8.79
N LEU A 373 18.15 -33.82 9.00
CA LEU A 373 17.37 -34.10 10.21
C LEU A 373 16.97 -35.53 10.32
N ALA A 374 16.84 -36.27 9.21
CA ALA A 374 16.51 -37.70 9.23
C ALA A 374 17.69 -38.53 9.77
N ALA A 375 18.89 -38.26 9.26
CA ALA A 375 20.12 -38.89 9.74
C ALA A 375 20.37 -38.57 11.23
N VAL A 376 20.25 -37.31 11.65
CA VAL A 376 20.40 -36.89 13.05
C VAL A 376 19.40 -37.60 13.97
N SER A 377 18.15 -37.72 13.54
CA SER A 377 17.09 -38.39 14.30
C SER A 377 17.32 -39.89 14.37
N ALA A 378 17.72 -40.54 13.29
CA ALA A 378 18.04 -41.96 13.23
C ALA A 378 19.22 -42.31 14.16
N GLN A 379 20.30 -41.52 14.15
CA GLN A 379 21.42 -41.68 15.02
C GLN A 379 21.03 -41.54 16.50
N ALA A 380 20.25 -40.51 16.84
CA ALA A 380 19.78 -40.31 18.21
C ALA A 380 18.93 -41.49 18.71
N LEU A 381 18.08 -42.05 17.84
CA LEU A 381 17.30 -43.27 18.16
C LEU A 381 18.19 -44.49 18.38
N ALA A 382 19.20 -44.70 17.54
CA ALA A 382 20.17 -45.81 17.69
C ALA A 382 20.96 -45.68 19.00
N GLU A 383 21.20 -44.47 19.50
CA GLU A 383 21.80 -44.17 20.79
C GLU A 383 20.82 -44.32 21.99
N GLY A 384 19.58 -44.77 21.74
CA GLY A 384 18.56 -45.01 22.77
C GLY A 384 17.82 -43.74 23.23
N ARG A 385 18.03 -42.60 22.58
CA ARG A 385 17.35 -41.32 22.92
C ARG A 385 15.90 -41.33 22.48
N LYS A 386 15.02 -40.70 23.25
CA LYS A 386 13.57 -40.65 22.99
C LYS A 386 13.00 -39.24 23.18
N GLY A 387 11.95 -38.94 22.42
CA GLY A 387 11.14 -37.73 22.56
C GLY A 387 11.98 -36.45 22.60
N PRO A 388 11.98 -35.65 23.71
CA PRO A 388 12.68 -34.37 23.80
C PRO A 388 14.19 -34.44 23.55
N GLU A 389 14.83 -35.64 23.76
CA GLU A 389 16.27 -35.82 23.55
C GLU A 389 16.64 -35.82 22.06
N ILE A 390 15.76 -36.34 21.21
CA ILE A 390 15.89 -36.24 19.73
C ILE A 390 15.80 -34.78 19.32
N GLY A 391 14.84 -34.03 19.87
CA GLY A 391 14.72 -32.59 19.62
C GLY A 391 15.99 -31.81 19.99
N ARG A 392 16.60 -32.14 21.14
CA ARG A 392 17.89 -31.56 21.55
C ARG A 392 19.05 -31.96 20.61
N ALA A 393 19.04 -33.17 20.07
CA ALA A 393 20.05 -33.60 19.08
C ALA A 393 19.90 -32.78 17.76
N VAL A 394 18.70 -32.62 17.28
CA VAL A 394 18.40 -31.75 16.10
C VAL A 394 18.84 -30.31 16.34
N GLN A 395 18.53 -29.75 17.52
CA GLN A 395 18.94 -28.39 17.86
C GLN A 395 20.45 -28.22 17.91
N ARG A 396 21.19 -29.21 18.48
CA ARG A 396 22.65 -29.19 18.46
C ARG A 396 23.24 -29.30 17.05
N ALA A 397 22.66 -30.12 16.18
CA ALA A 397 23.12 -30.25 14.80
C ALA A 397 22.91 -28.91 14.02
N ARG A 398 21.77 -28.25 14.20
CA ARG A 398 21.53 -26.92 13.64
C ARG A 398 22.51 -25.89 14.17
N LEU A 399 22.80 -25.92 15.46
CA LEU A 399 23.74 -25.00 16.08
C LEU A 399 25.17 -25.22 15.57
N ALA A 400 25.61 -26.48 15.41
CA ALA A 400 26.91 -26.81 14.85
C ALA A 400 27.06 -26.28 13.41
N ALA A 401 25.99 -26.34 12.61
CA ALA A 401 25.97 -25.76 11.25
C ALA A 401 26.16 -24.23 11.21
N LEU A 402 25.89 -23.50 12.31
CA LEU A 402 26.09 -22.07 12.41
C LEU A 402 27.47 -21.65 12.96
N GLY A 403 28.22 -22.60 13.52
CA GLY A 403 29.48 -22.32 14.19
C GLY A 403 30.72 -22.47 13.31
N GLU A 404 30.52 -23.00 12.10
CA GLU A 404 31.53 -23.10 11.05
C GLU A 404 31.44 -21.92 10.07
#